data_ea601e4d65722080ae369042cb8038df
#
_entry.id   ea601e4d65722080ae369042cb8038df
#
_cell.length_a   1.000
_cell.length_b   1.000
_cell.length_c   1.000
_cell.angle_alpha   90.00
_cell.angle_beta   90.00
_cell.angle_gamma   90.00
#
_symmetry.space_group_name_H-M   'P 1'
#
loop_
_entity.id
_entity.type
_entity.pdbx_description
1 polymer ?
#
loop_
_entity_poly.entity_id
_entity_poly.type
_entity_poly.pdbx_seq_one_letter_code
_entity_poly.pdbx_strand_id
1 'polypeptide(L)'
;ANPFISTFFFGYMMPKMMEPALRNAEVQKLLHSDEKFDVVIVEQFMNNAEKALATHFGAPLVVVSALGANFWLNTLVGNSAPPSYIPMVVTDYSAPMTFCERLLNSLLFVVTDVYFNLVVYPAENEIIKKNIPNGPDLFDVLYNASIVLVNSHPSLNQPVPYVPNMIEVGGFHVTPPKKLPQDLQEFLDNAKDGVIYFSMGSNLKSADFPPEKRDAILRTFSKLKEQVLWKWEEDVLPGQPKNVKLSKWLPQQSILAHPNVKLFITHGGLLSTTETVYHGVPILTIPIFGDQKLNAKGAVNNGFGLMLSYNEI
;
A
#
# COMPACT_ATOMS: atom_id res chain seq x y z
N ALA A 1 -9.21 10.01 -8.91
CA ALA A 1 -8.96 9.60 -10.31
C ALA A 1 -10.09 8.70 -10.78
N ASN A 2 -10.36 8.66 -12.08
CA ASN A 2 -11.33 7.72 -12.66
C ASN A 2 -10.75 6.29 -12.59
N PRO A 3 -11.46 5.29 -12.02
CA PRO A 3 -10.90 3.94 -11.82
C PRO A 3 -10.53 3.24 -13.14
N PHE A 4 -11.23 3.49 -14.24
CA PHE A 4 -10.86 2.97 -15.56
C PHE A 4 -9.51 3.53 -16.03
N ILE A 5 -9.30 4.85 -15.89
CA ILE A 5 -8.02 5.49 -16.24
C ILE A 5 -6.90 4.91 -15.37
N SER A 6 -7.14 4.73 -14.09
CA SER A 6 -6.16 4.11 -13.18
C SER A 6 -5.80 2.70 -13.61
N THR A 7 -6.77 1.87 -13.98
CA THR A 7 -6.54 0.50 -14.46
C THR A 7 -5.68 0.47 -15.73
N PHE A 8 -6.00 1.29 -16.72
CA PHE A 8 -5.20 1.36 -17.96
C PHE A 8 -3.79 1.91 -17.71
N PHE A 9 -3.65 2.91 -16.84
CA PHE A 9 -2.36 3.44 -16.46
C PHE A 9 -1.48 2.37 -15.78
N PHE A 10 -2.02 1.65 -14.81
CA PHE A 10 -1.29 0.58 -14.14
C PHE A 10 -0.89 -0.52 -15.12
N GLY A 11 -1.81 -1.03 -15.94
CA GLY A 11 -1.49 -2.05 -16.94
C GLY A 11 -0.43 -1.60 -17.96
N TYR A 12 -0.42 -0.32 -18.35
CA TYR A 12 0.63 0.23 -19.21
C TYR A 12 1.99 0.33 -18.50
N MET A 13 2.00 0.61 -17.21
CA MET A 13 3.23 0.77 -16.42
C MET A 13 3.88 -0.57 -16.03
N MET A 14 3.07 -1.62 -15.81
CA MET A 14 3.56 -2.92 -15.33
C MET A 14 4.74 -3.48 -16.13
N PRO A 15 4.63 -3.70 -17.45
CA PRO A 15 5.75 -4.23 -18.25
C PRO A 15 6.99 -3.32 -18.21
N LYS A 16 6.79 -2.00 -18.15
CA LYS A 16 7.88 -1.01 -18.13
C LYS A 16 8.66 -0.98 -16.84
N MET A 17 8.04 -1.35 -15.73
CA MET A 17 8.71 -1.43 -14.43
C MET A 17 9.50 -2.74 -14.27
N MET A 18 9.00 -3.84 -14.82
CA MET A 18 9.62 -5.16 -14.68
C MET A 18 10.85 -5.35 -15.60
N GLU A 19 10.78 -4.90 -16.82
CA GLU A 19 11.86 -5.16 -17.79
C GLU A 19 13.23 -4.66 -17.33
N PRO A 20 13.37 -3.44 -16.76
CA PRO A 20 14.65 -2.98 -16.19
C PRO A 20 15.17 -3.84 -15.05
N ALA A 21 14.28 -4.34 -14.19
CA ALA A 21 14.67 -5.21 -13.08
C ALA A 21 15.25 -6.54 -13.58
N LEU A 22 14.57 -7.20 -14.50
CA LEU A 22 15.05 -8.45 -15.11
C LEU A 22 16.32 -8.25 -15.95
N ARG A 23 16.54 -7.07 -16.53
CA ARG A 23 17.77 -6.72 -17.28
C ARG A 23 18.95 -6.33 -16.42
N ASN A 24 18.75 -6.15 -15.12
CA ASN A 24 19.85 -5.79 -14.22
C ASN A 24 20.98 -6.82 -14.32
N ALA A 25 22.23 -6.35 -14.36
CA ALA A 25 23.41 -7.22 -14.56
C ALA A 25 23.53 -8.29 -13.47
N GLU A 26 23.23 -7.97 -12.21
CA GLU A 26 23.29 -8.93 -11.12
C GLU A 26 22.16 -9.98 -11.22
N VAL A 27 20.96 -9.58 -11.66
CA VAL A 27 19.87 -10.51 -11.93
C VAL A 27 20.24 -11.44 -13.09
N GLN A 28 20.80 -10.90 -14.18
CA GLN A 28 21.25 -11.70 -15.32
C GLN A 28 22.38 -12.66 -14.94
N LYS A 29 23.32 -12.25 -14.09
CA LYS A 29 24.37 -13.12 -13.55
C LYS A 29 23.76 -14.26 -12.73
N LEU A 30 22.78 -13.98 -11.90
CA LEU A 30 22.05 -14.99 -11.12
C LEU A 30 21.30 -15.97 -12.04
N LEU A 31 20.61 -15.49 -13.06
CA LEU A 31 19.88 -16.32 -14.02
C LEU A 31 20.78 -17.28 -14.84
N HIS A 32 22.06 -16.97 -14.97
CA HIS A 32 23.05 -17.81 -15.66
C HIS A 32 23.97 -18.58 -14.71
N SER A 33 23.67 -18.57 -13.41
CA SER A 33 24.42 -19.32 -12.42
C SER A 33 23.84 -20.72 -12.18
N ASP A 34 24.61 -21.59 -11.52
CA ASP A 34 24.18 -22.91 -11.07
C ASP A 34 23.52 -22.88 -9.67
N GLU A 35 23.13 -21.70 -9.19
CA GLU A 35 22.53 -21.52 -7.88
C GLU A 35 21.18 -22.25 -7.81
N LYS A 36 20.89 -22.82 -6.63
CA LYS A 36 19.63 -23.55 -6.35
C LYS A 36 18.94 -22.93 -5.15
N PHE A 37 17.63 -22.88 -5.22
CA PHE A 37 16.80 -22.32 -4.17
C PHE A 37 15.74 -23.33 -3.74
N ASP A 38 15.48 -23.41 -2.44
CA ASP A 38 14.41 -24.23 -1.88
C ASP A 38 13.03 -23.58 -2.07
N VAL A 39 13.00 -22.26 -2.22
CA VAL A 39 11.78 -21.46 -2.44
C VAL A 39 12.13 -20.15 -3.14
N VAL A 40 11.25 -19.69 -4.02
CA VAL A 40 11.30 -18.34 -4.59
C VAL A 40 10.13 -17.55 -4.02
N ILE A 41 10.43 -16.41 -3.40
CA ILE A 41 9.44 -15.51 -2.82
C ILE A 41 9.38 -14.25 -3.68
N VAL A 42 8.18 -13.93 -4.19
CA VAL A 42 7.94 -12.76 -5.03
C VAL A 42 6.91 -11.86 -4.37
N GLU A 43 7.24 -10.58 -4.18
CA GLU A 43 6.22 -9.59 -3.83
C GLU A 43 5.33 -9.33 -5.05
N GLN A 44 4.03 -9.45 -4.89
CA GLN A 44 3.07 -9.19 -5.95
C GLN A 44 2.67 -7.73 -5.99
N PHE A 45 3.37 -6.97 -6.78
CA PHE A 45 2.98 -5.60 -7.11
C PHE A 45 3.38 -5.26 -8.56
N MET A 46 2.44 -5.45 -9.50
CA MET A 46 2.63 -5.08 -10.91
C MET A 46 3.83 -5.80 -11.61
N ASN A 47 4.14 -7.05 -11.24
CA ASN A 47 5.36 -7.76 -11.62
C ASN A 47 5.16 -9.26 -11.89
N ASN A 48 4.15 -9.63 -12.69
CA ASN A 48 3.86 -11.06 -12.93
C ASN A 48 5.00 -11.81 -13.61
N ALA A 49 5.79 -11.16 -14.48
CA ALA A 49 6.91 -11.81 -15.16
C ALA A 49 7.98 -12.35 -14.20
N GLU A 50 8.14 -11.76 -13.01
CA GLU A 50 9.10 -12.23 -12.01
C GLU A 50 8.74 -13.61 -11.42
N LYS A 51 7.48 -14.05 -11.53
CA LYS A 51 7.08 -15.41 -11.11
C LYS A 51 7.78 -16.50 -11.92
N ALA A 52 8.20 -16.18 -13.15
CA ALA A 52 8.97 -17.10 -13.99
C ALA A 52 10.31 -17.53 -13.37
N LEU A 53 10.84 -16.74 -12.42
CA LEU A 53 12.04 -17.09 -11.66
C LEU A 53 11.88 -18.39 -10.89
N ALA A 54 10.70 -18.65 -10.33
CA ALA A 54 10.42 -19.88 -9.60
C ALA A 54 10.56 -21.11 -10.51
N THR A 55 9.98 -21.06 -11.70
CA THR A 55 10.10 -22.13 -12.69
C THR A 55 11.54 -22.27 -13.22
N HIS A 56 12.21 -21.12 -13.47
CA HIS A 56 13.61 -21.13 -13.93
C HIS A 56 14.54 -21.84 -12.94
N PHE A 57 14.38 -21.60 -11.64
CA PHE A 57 15.18 -22.24 -10.60
C PHE A 57 14.62 -23.59 -10.12
N GLY A 58 13.49 -24.05 -10.64
CA GLY A 58 12.85 -25.31 -10.24
C GLY A 58 12.36 -25.32 -8.80
N ALA A 59 11.99 -24.16 -8.25
CA ALA A 59 11.61 -23.96 -6.86
C ALA A 59 10.12 -23.60 -6.71
N PRO A 60 9.47 -23.96 -5.58
CA PRO A 60 8.10 -23.53 -5.30
C PRO A 60 7.99 -22.01 -5.23
N LEU A 61 6.87 -21.47 -5.73
CA LEU A 61 6.56 -20.06 -5.70
C LEU A 61 5.73 -19.70 -4.47
N VAL A 62 6.22 -18.78 -3.66
CA VAL A 62 5.45 -18.10 -2.61
C VAL A 62 5.27 -16.65 -3.03
N VAL A 63 4.03 -16.21 -3.05
CA VAL A 63 3.67 -14.83 -3.36
C VAL A 63 3.36 -14.07 -2.07
N VAL A 64 3.95 -12.90 -1.90
CA VAL A 64 3.68 -11.99 -0.77
C VAL A 64 3.06 -10.71 -1.32
N SER A 65 2.03 -10.20 -0.69
CA SER A 65 1.44 -8.92 -1.07
C SER A 65 1.42 -7.95 0.10
N ALA A 66 1.92 -6.74 -0.13
CA ALA A 66 1.77 -5.62 0.79
C ALA A 66 0.33 -5.10 0.86
N LEU A 67 -0.53 -5.52 -0.07
CA LEU A 67 -1.97 -5.21 -0.11
C LEU A 67 -2.79 -6.38 0.42
N GLY A 68 -4.04 -6.11 0.81
CA GLY A 68 -5.05 -7.13 1.04
C GLY A 68 -5.45 -7.86 -0.25
N ALA A 69 -6.31 -8.86 -0.13
CA ALA A 69 -6.83 -9.61 -1.28
C ALA A 69 -7.45 -8.65 -2.31
N ASN A 70 -7.07 -8.82 -3.55
CA ASN A 70 -7.52 -7.97 -4.64
C ASN A 70 -7.59 -8.77 -5.95
N PHE A 71 -8.04 -8.15 -7.02
CA PHE A 71 -8.21 -8.77 -8.33
C PHE A 71 -6.99 -9.61 -8.76
N TRP A 72 -5.78 -9.03 -8.69
CA TRP A 72 -4.56 -9.69 -9.17
C TRP A 72 -4.12 -10.86 -8.31
N LEU A 73 -4.42 -10.84 -7.01
CA LEU A 73 -4.05 -11.91 -6.08
C LEU A 73 -5.04 -13.07 -6.12
N ASN A 74 -6.33 -12.74 -6.17
CA ASN A 74 -7.38 -13.76 -6.14
C ASN A 74 -7.29 -14.70 -7.32
N THR A 75 -6.96 -14.22 -8.51
CA THR A 75 -6.81 -15.03 -9.72
C THR A 75 -5.67 -16.03 -9.63
N LEU A 76 -4.57 -15.70 -8.92
CA LEU A 76 -3.37 -16.56 -8.83
C LEU A 76 -3.65 -17.94 -8.22
N VAL A 77 -4.62 -18.05 -7.37
CA VAL A 77 -4.95 -19.28 -6.61
C VAL A 77 -6.42 -19.67 -6.76
N GLY A 78 -7.12 -19.09 -7.75
CA GLY A 78 -8.53 -19.37 -7.98
C GLY A 78 -9.45 -18.96 -6.83
N ASN A 79 -9.04 -17.94 -6.04
CA ASN A 79 -9.87 -17.43 -4.97
C ASN A 79 -11.07 -16.66 -5.54
N SER A 80 -12.27 -16.99 -5.08
CA SER A 80 -13.47 -16.31 -5.54
C SER A 80 -13.53 -14.87 -5.03
N ALA A 81 -13.65 -13.93 -5.95
CA ALA A 81 -13.75 -12.49 -5.63
C ALA A 81 -14.90 -11.85 -6.43
N PRO A 82 -16.16 -12.17 -6.12
CA PRO A 82 -17.30 -11.63 -6.86
C PRO A 82 -17.35 -10.10 -6.80
N PRO A 83 -17.30 -9.40 -7.94
CA PRO A 83 -17.29 -7.94 -7.97
C PRO A 83 -18.62 -7.30 -7.53
N SER A 84 -19.64 -8.15 -7.34
CA SER A 84 -20.94 -7.70 -6.82
C SER A 84 -20.92 -7.29 -5.33
N TYR A 85 -19.87 -7.69 -4.56
CA TYR A 85 -19.71 -7.28 -3.16
C TYR A 85 -18.27 -7.03 -2.75
N ILE A 86 -17.28 -7.40 -3.58
CA ILE A 86 -15.86 -7.12 -3.32
C ILE A 86 -15.43 -5.94 -4.21
N PRO A 87 -15.10 -4.76 -3.62
CA PRO A 87 -14.66 -3.62 -4.39
C PRO A 87 -13.30 -3.84 -5.05
N MET A 88 -13.14 -3.33 -6.26
CA MET A 88 -11.83 -3.24 -6.91
C MET A 88 -10.94 -2.21 -6.17
N VAL A 89 -9.68 -2.54 -5.98
CA VAL A 89 -8.72 -1.73 -5.20
C VAL A 89 -8.54 -0.29 -5.72
N VAL A 90 -8.81 -0.08 -6.99
CA VAL A 90 -8.73 1.24 -7.64
C VAL A 90 -10.00 2.10 -7.47
N THR A 91 -11.04 1.55 -6.84
CA THR A 91 -12.27 2.26 -6.53
C THR A 91 -12.21 2.87 -5.12
N ASP A 92 -13.16 3.74 -4.83
CA ASP A 92 -13.41 4.25 -3.49
C ASP A 92 -14.69 3.65 -2.88
N TYR A 93 -15.11 2.48 -3.39
CA TYR A 93 -16.29 1.79 -2.89
C TYR A 93 -15.98 1.03 -1.59
N SER A 94 -16.97 0.92 -0.74
CA SER A 94 -16.90 0.14 0.50
C SER A 94 -18.14 -0.74 0.62
N ALA A 95 -18.04 -1.86 1.30
CA ALA A 95 -19.20 -2.67 1.58
C ALA A 95 -20.06 -2.06 2.73
N PRO A 96 -21.41 -2.14 2.60
CA PRO A 96 -22.14 -2.61 1.42
C PRO A 96 -22.16 -1.58 0.28
N MET A 97 -21.85 -2.02 -0.94
CA MET A 97 -21.99 -1.18 -2.14
C MET A 97 -23.45 -0.97 -2.52
N THR A 98 -23.79 0.22 -3.02
CA THR A 98 -25.08 0.51 -3.67
C THR A 98 -25.22 -0.28 -4.98
N PHE A 99 -26.41 -0.33 -5.55
CA PHE A 99 -26.62 -1.01 -6.84
C PHE A 99 -25.74 -0.44 -7.95
N CYS A 100 -25.65 0.90 -8.05
CA CYS A 100 -24.82 1.54 -9.09
C CYS A 100 -23.33 1.24 -8.89
N GLU A 101 -22.84 1.25 -7.65
CA GLU A 101 -21.45 0.90 -7.35
C GLU A 101 -21.14 -0.55 -7.70
N ARG A 102 -22.05 -1.49 -7.38
CA ARG A 102 -21.90 -2.92 -7.77
C ARG A 102 -21.86 -3.09 -9.29
N LEU A 103 -22.74 -2.40 -10.01
CA LEU A 103 -22.77 -2.45 -11.47
C LEU A 103 -21.48 -1.91 -12.08
N LEU A 104 -21.03 -0.72 -11.64
CA LEU A 104 -19.79 -0.11 -12.13
C LEU A 104 -18.56 -0.92 -11.74
N ASN A 105 -18.54 -1.48 -10.53
CA ASN A 105 -17.44 -2.34 -10.08
C ASN A 105 -17.37 -3.63 -10.92
N SER A 106 -18.53 -4.23 -11.24
CA SER A 106 -18.57 -5.44 -12.09
C SER A 106 -18.15 -5.14 -13.53
N LEU A 107 -18.55 -3.98 -14.08
CA LEU A 107 -18.09 -3.55 -15.40
C LEU A 107 -16.58 -3.30 -15.41
N LEU A 108 -16.05 -2.62 -14.40
CA LEU A 108 -14.62 -2.37 -14.24
C LEU A 108 -13.83 -3.69 -14.14
N PHE A 109 -14.35 -4.67 -13.39
CA PHE A 109 -13.75 -5.99 -13.27
C PHE A 109 -13.62 -6.66 -14.65
N VAL A 110 -14.71 -6.73 -15.41
CA VAL A 110 -14.71 -7.33 -16.76
C VAL A 110 -13.75 -6.61 -17.70
N VAL A 111 -13.79 -5.27 -17.73
CA VAL A 111 -12.89 -4.46 -18.56
C VAL A 111 -11.42 -4.68 -18.17
N THR A 112 -11.14 -4.76 -16.88
CA THR A 112 -9.78 -5.04 -16.36
C THR A 112 -9.32 -6.43 -16.79
N ASP A 113 -10.14 -7.45 -16.60
CA ASP A 113 -9.81 -8.82 -16.96
C ASP A 113 -9.50 -8.96 -18.46
N VAL A 114 -10.38 -8.43 -19.31
CA VAL A 114 -10.18 -8.43 -20.76
C VAL A 114 -8.90 -7.69 -21.16
N TYR A 115 -8.66 -6.50 -20.59
CA TYR A 115 -7.48 -5.70 -20.89
C TYR A 115 -6.19 -6.42 -20.45
N PHE A 116 -6.19 -7.02 -19.28
CA PHE A 116 -5.02 -7.75 -18.80
C PHE A 116 -4.72 -8.98 -19.66
N ASN A 117 -5.73 -9.77 -19.99
CA ASN A 117 -5.55 -10.97 -20.80
C ASN A 117 -5.11 -10.66 -22.25
N LEU A 118 -5.62 -9.59 -22.84
CA LEU A 118 -5.34 -9.27 -24.25
C LEU A 118 -4.12 -8.37 -24.46
N VAL A 119 -3.72 -7.59 -23.47
CA VAL A 119 -2.67 -6.57 -23.64
C VAL A 119 -1.53 -6.74 -22.64
N VAL A 120 -1.84 -6.81 -21.32
CA VAL A 120 -0.81 -6.78 -20.30
C VAL A 120 -0.04 -8.10 -20.24
N TYR A 121 -0.73 -9.22 -20.09
CA TYR A 121 -0.08 -10.54 -20.00
C TYR A 121 0.73 -10.93 -21.23
N PRO A 122 0.27 -10.68 -22.47
CA PRO A 122 1.12 -10.89 -23.64
C PRO A 122 2.41 -10.04 -23.61
N ALA A 123 2.33 -8.77 -23.21
CA ALA A 123 3.51 -7.93 -23.09
C ALA A 123 4.49 -8.41 -22.00
N GLU A 124 3.97 -8.88 -20.87
CA GLU A 124 4.78 -9.49 -19.80
C GLU A 124 5.41 -10.82 -20.25
N ASN A 125 4.70 -11.62 -21.03
CA ASN A 125 5.21 -12.86 -21.60
C ASN A 125 6.42 -12.62 -22.53
N GLU A 126 6.35 -11.59 -23.38
CA GLU A 126 7.48 -11.17 -24.20
C GLU A 126 8.70 -10.77 -23.36
N ILE A 127 8.49 -10.11 -22.21
CA ILE A 127 9.57 -9.76 -21.29
C ILE A 127 10.23 -11.01 -20.70
N ILE A 128 9.45 -12.05 -20.32
CA ILE A 128 9.98 -13.33 -19.86
C ILE A 128 10.84 -13.96 -20.96
N LYS A 129 10.29 -14.13 -22.18
CA LYS A 129 11.00 -14.76 -23.29
C LYS A 129 12.31 -14.07 -23.66
N LYS A 130 12.36 -12.75 -23.50
CA LYS A 130 13.53 -11.94 -23.84
C LYS A 130 14.62 -11.94 -22.78
N ASN A 131 14.25 -12.04 -21.48
CA ASN A 131 15.18 -11.77 -20.40
C ASN A 131 15.50 -12.99 -19.51
N ILE A 132 14.72 -14.07 -19.59
CA ILE A 132 14.94 -15.29 -18.79
C ILE A 132 15.35 -16.43 -19.73
N PRO A 133 16.51 -17.07 -19.52
CA PRO A 133 16.95 -18.21 -20.34
C PRO A 133 15.93 -19.35 -20.31
N ASN A 134 15.49 -19.81 -21.47
CA ASN A 134 14.42 -20.82 -21.60
C ASN A 134 13.15 -20.45 -20.82
N GLY A 135 12.85 -19.15 -20.73
CA GLY A 135 11.75 -18.63 -19.92
C GLY A 135 10.44 -19.34 -20.23
N PRO A 136 9.67 -19.74 -19.18
CA PRO A 136 8.38 -20.39 -19.36
C PRO A 136 7.36 -19.44 -20.01
N ASP A 137 6.21 -19.96 -20.41
CA ASP A 137 5.08 -19.12 -20.75
C ASP A 137 4.50 -18.48 -19.48
N LEU A 138 4.09 -17.21 -19.57
CA LEU A 138 3.53 -16.50 -18.42
C LEU A 138 2.30 -17.24 -17.85
N PHE A 139 1.45 -17.78 -18.73
CA PHE A 139 0.23 -18.47 -18.28
C PHE A 139 0.51 -19.78 -17.55
N ASP A 140 1.67 -20.42 -17.79
CA ASP A 140 2.08 -21.61 -17.06
C ASP A 140 2.53 -21.30 -15.63
N VAL A 141 3.00 -20.07 -15.38
CA VAL A 141 3.54 -19.65 -14.08
C VAL A 141 2.59 -18.74 -13.30
N LEU A 142 1.68 -18.06 -13.98
CA LEU A 142 0.79 -17.07 -13.38
C LEU A 142 -0.08 -17.66 -12.28
N TYR A 143 -0.58 -18.87 -12.48
CA TYR A 143 -1.47 -19.59 -11.57
C TYR A 143 -0.78 -20.70 -10.77
N ASN A 144 0.54 -20.72 -10.73
CA ASN A 144 1.34 -21.75 -10.07
C ASN A 144 1.87 -21.32 -8.69
N ALA A 145 1.21 -20.40 -8.04
CA ALA A 145 1.58 -19.99 -6.67
C ALA A 145 1.20 -21.09 -5.67
N SER A 146 2.18 -21.60 -4.93
CA SER A 146 1.96 -22.58 -3.86
C SER A 146 1.21 -21.97 -2.68
N ILE A 147 1.61 -20.76 -2.28
CA ILE A 147 1.03 -19.98 -1.19
C ILE A 147 0.99 -18.52 -1.60
N VAL A 148 -0.07 -17.83 -1.20
CA VAL A 148 -0.22 -16.38 -1.29
C VAL A 148 -0.38 -15.81 0.10
N LEU A 149 0.57 -14.99 0.55
CA LEU A 149 0.53 -14.27 1.82
C LEU A 149 -0.01 -12.86 1.57
N VAL A 150 -1.14 -12.52 2.19
CA VAL A 150 -1.80 -11.23 1.98
C VAL A 150 -1.73 -10.36 3.23
N ASN A 151 -1.42 -9.08 3.06
CA ASN A 151 -1.45 -8.13 4.16
C ASN A 151 -2.90 -7.70 4.45
N SER A 152 -3.63 -8.61 5.06
CA SER A 152 -5.03 -8.46 5.45
C SER A 152 -5.24 -8.93 6.86
N HIS A 153 -6.17 -8.31 7.58
CA HIS A 153 -6.60 -8.72 8.92
C HIS A 153 -8.07 -8.33 9.13
N PRO A 154 -8.90 -9.16 9.80
CA PRO A 154 -10.32 -8.88 10.01
C PRO A 154 -10.64 -7.56 10.72
N SER A 155 -9.69 -7.00 11.49
CA SER A 155 -9.86 -5.69 12.14
C SER A 155 -9.73 -4.49 11.20
N LEU A 156 -9.22 -4.69 9.97
CA LEU A 156 -8.95 -3.64 9.01
C LEU A 156 -9.71 -3.82 7.72
N ASN A 157 -9.70 -5.04 7.21
CA ASN A 157 -10.18 -5.37 5.90
C ASN A 157 -11.62 -5.90 5.99
N GLN A 158 -12.36 -5.67 4.92
CA GLN A 158 -13.67 -6.27 4.74
C GLN A 158 -13.52 -7.79 4.66
N PRO A 159 -14.39 -8.56 5.36
CA PRO A 159 -14.37 -10.02 5.27
C PRO A 159 -14.59 -10.49 3.84
N VAL A 160 -13.71 -11.34 3.34
CA VAL A 160 -13.78 -11.98 2.03
C VAL A 160 -13.45 -13.46 2.21
N PRO A 161 -14.02 -14.37 1.39
CA PRO A 161 -13.65 -15.77 1.45
C PRO A 161 -12.23 -15.98 0.92
N TYR A 162 -11.47 -16.88 1.56
CA TYR A 162 -10.14 -17.28 1.12
C TYR A 162 -10.08 -18.79 0.87
N VAL A 163 -9.34 -19.17 -0.16
CA VAL A 163 -8.93 -20.55 -0.38
C VAL A 163 -7.79 -20.93 0.60
N PRO A 164 -7.58 -22.22 0.92
CA PRO A 164 -6.63 -22.64 1.96
C PRO A 164 -5.18 -22.18 1.76
N ASN A 165 -4.75 -21.93 0.53
CA ASN A 165 -3.41 -21.47 0.21
C ASN A 165 -3.27 -19.93 0.10
N MET A 166 -4.33 -19.18 0.42
CA MET A 166 -4.29 -17.74 0.61
C MET A 166 -4.36 -17.41 2.10
N ILE A 167 -3.28 -16.91 2.67
CA ILE A 167 -3.09 -16.78 4.12
C ILE A 167 -2.97 -15.30 4.50
N GLU A 168 -3.79 -14.85 5.43
CA GLU A 168 -3.69 -13.52 6.00
C GLU A 168 -2.50 -13.42 6.96
N VAL A 169 -1.64 -12.43 6.72
CA VAL A 169 -0.47 -12.12 7.53
C VAL A 169 -0.44 -10.62 7.92
N GLY A 170 -1.61 -10.00 7.98
CA GLY A 170 -1.73 -8.58 8.28
C GLY A 170 -1.04 -8.18 9.56
N GLY A 171 -0.24 -7.10 9.49
CA GLY A 171 0.56 -6.64 10.62
C GLY A 171 1.92 -7.31 10.77
N PHE A 172 2.32 -8.23 9.88
CA PHE A 172 3.62 -8.93 9.94
C PHE A 172 4.83 -7.97 9.96
N HIS A 173 4.67 -6.75 9.45
CA HIS A 173 5.70 -5.71 9.44
C HIS A 173 5.77 -4.93 10.76
N VAL A 174 4.78 -5.06 11.64
CA VAL A 174 4.75 -4.35 12.91
C VAL A 174 5.70 -5.04 13.88
N THR A 175 6.65 -4.28 14.39
CA THR A 175 7.64 -4.76 15.36
C THR A 175 7.43 -4.09 16.72
N PRO A 176 7.88 -4.71 17.82
CA PRO A 176 7.88 -4.05 19.12
C PRO A 176 8.55 -2.67 19.06
N PRO A 177 8.01 -1.65 19.72
CA PRO A 177 8.54 -0.30 19.67
C PRO A 177 9.98 -0.26 20.14
N LYS A 178 10.83 0.43 19.39
CA LYS A 178 12.24 0.65 19.75
C LYS A 178 12.39 1.94 20.54
N LYS A 179 13.47 2.05 21.29
CA LYS A 179 13.82 3.30 22.00
C LYS A 179 13.90 4.46 21.01
N LEU A 180 13.19 5.54 21.32
CA LEU A 180 13.23 6.76 20.53
C LEU A 180 14.55 7.53 20.73
N PRO A 181 15.00 8.32 19.75
CA PRO A 181 16.00 9.34 19.97
C PRO A 181 15.60 10.25 21.13
N GLN A 182 16.59 10.69 21.92
CA GLN A 182 16.33 11.40 23.17
C GLN A 182 15.49 12.68 22.96
N ASP A 183 15.76 13.44 21.91
CA ASP A 183 15.04 14.68 21.58
C ASP A 183 13.58 14.43 21.19
N LEU A 184 13.28 13.28 20.59
CA LEU A 184 11.91 12.88 20.28
C LEU A 184 11.19 12.34 21.51
N GLN A 185 11.89 11.55 22.34
CA GLN A 185 11.32 11.05 23.62
C GLN A 185 10.93 12.21 24.51
N GLU A 186 11.86 13.17 24.74
CA GLU A 186 11.61 14.36 25.56
C GLU A 186 10.45 15.22 24.99
N PHE A 187 10.36 15.37 23.67
CA PHE A 187 9.28 16.10 23.03
C PHE A 187 7.93 15.42 23.29
N LEU A 188 7.84 14.10 23.13
CA LEU A 188 6.62 13.35 23.35
C LEU A 188 6.23 13.32 24.85
N ASP A 189 7.18 13.07 25.74
CA ASP A 189 6.96 13.01 27.19
C ASP A 189 6.44 14.35 27.77
N ASN A 190 6.95 15.47 27.27
CA ASN A 190 6.59 16.81 27.73
C ASN A 190 5.27 17.34 27.16
N ALA A 191 4.65 16.65 26.22
CA ALA A 191 3.40 17.06 25.58
C ALA A 191 2.18 16.77 26.48
N LYS A 192 1.88 17.65 27.42
CA LYS A 192 0.80 17.45 28.42
C LYS A 192 -0.59 17.36 27.80
N ASP A 193 -0.86 18.09 26.73
CA ASP A 193 -2.14 18.08 26.02
C ASP A 193 -2.19 16.98 24.93
N GLY A 194 -1.06 16.28 24.71
CA GLY A 194 -0.91 15.23 23.72
C GLY A 194 -0.20 15.68 22.46
N VAL A 195 0.04 14.72 21.56
CA VAL A 195 0.74 14.92 20.29
C VAL A 195 -0.13 14.48 19.12
N ILE A 196 -0.16 15.31 18.10
CA ILE A 196 -0.65 14.96 16.76
C ILE A 196 0.56 14.60 15.93
N TYR A 197 0.63 13.35 15.48
CA TYR A 197 1.64 12.94 14.50
C TYR A 197 1.11 13.17 13.10
N PHE A 198 1.90 13.82 12.22
CA PHE A 198 1.53 14.05 10.83
C PHE A 198 2.59 13.53 9.88
N SER A 199 2.21 12.62 8.98
CA SER A 199 3.08 12.06 7.96
C SER A 199 2.30 11.62 6.72
N MET A 200 2.71 12.11 5.56
CA MET A 200 2.17 11.67 4.27
C MET A 200 2.85 10.38 3.73
N GLY A 201 3.59 9.67 4.59
CA GLY A 201 4.27 8.42 4.23
C GLY A 201 5.65 8.64 3.63
N SER A 202 6.14 7.67 2.87
CA SER A 202 7.47 7.71 2.22
C SER A 202 7.40 8.13 0.74
N ASN A 203 6.30 7.86 0.07
CA ASN A 203 6.13 8.13 -1.36
C ASN A 203 5.56 9.53 -1.66
N LEU A 204 4.90 10.14 -0.69
CA LEU A 204 4.39 11.51 -0.76
C LEU A 204 5.21 12.40 0.15
N LYS A 205 5.56 13.58 -0.35
CA LYS A 205 6.24 14.60 0.45
C LYS A 205 5.24 15.62 0.95
N SER A 206 5.28 15.90 2.25
CA SER A 206 4.51 17.00 2.83
C SER A 206 4.94 18.35 2.25
N ALA A 207 6.21 18.48 1.87
CA ALA A 207 6.76 19.67 1.24
C ALA A 207 6.14 19.99 -0.14
N ASP A 208 5.56 19.02 -0.82
CA ASP A 208 4.89 19.20 -2.11
C ASP A 208 3.45 19.78 -1.98
N PHE A 209 2.96 20.05 -0.77
CA PHE A 209 1.68 20.73 -0.62
C PHE A 209 1.73 22.14 -1.22
N PRO A 210 0.72 22.53 -2.02
CA PRO A 210 0.59 23.91 -2.46
C PRO A 210 0.61 24.89 -1.28
N PRO A 211 1.22 26.08 -1.43
CA PRO A 211 1.36 27.05 -0.34
C PRO A 211 0.05 27.35 0.39
N GLU A 212 -1.06 27.51 -0.33
CA GLU A 212 -2.39 27.76 0.26
C GLU A 212 -2.86 26.65 1.20
N LYS A 213 -2.66 25.37 0.83
CA LYS A 213 -3.03 24.22 1.66
C LYS A 213 -2.10 24.08 2.87
N ARG A 214 -0.79 24.21 2.65
CA ARG A 214 0.20 24.23 3.71
C ARG A 214 -0.12 25.31 4.75
N ASP A 215 -0.39 26.53 4.30
CA ASP A 215 -0.68 27.66 5.17
C ASP A 215 -2.02 27.51 5.91
N ALA A 216 -3.02 26.83 5.30
CA ALA A 216 -4.27 26.46 5.98
C ALA A 216 -4.02 25.47 7.12
N ILE A 217 -3.20 24.45 6.87
CA ILE A 217 -2.77 23.46 7.88
C ILE A 217 -2.04 24.18 9.03
N LEU A 218 -1.06 25.04 8.71
CA LEU A 218 -0.30 25.77 9.73
C LEU A 218 -1.17 26.70 10.57
N ARG A 219 -2.13 27.44 9.96
CA ARG A 219 -3.11 28.25 10.68
C ARG A 219 -3.96 27.41 11.64
N THR A 220 -4.29 26.17 11.24
CA THR A 220 -5.05 25.25 12.09
C THR A 220 -4.18 24.78 13.25
N PHE A 221 -2.97 24.30 12.98
CA PHE A 221 -2.05 23.82 14.01
C PHE A 221 -1.68 24.90 15.02
N SER A 222 -1.51 26.15 14.60
CA SER A 222 -1.18 27.26 15.51
C SER A 222 -2.24 27.56 16.57
N LYS A 223 -3.47 27.07 16.40
CA LYS A 223 -4.59 27.26 17.33
C LYS A 223 -4.75 26.08 18.32
N LEU A 224 -4.02 25.00 18.09
CA LEU A 224 -4.10 23.81 18.91
C LEU A 224 -3.26 23.94 20.19
N LYS A 225 -3.70 23.29 21.27
CA LYS A 225 -2.94 23.14 22.51
C LYS A 225 -1.94 21.99 22.39
N GLU A 226 -2.28 21.02 21.60
CA GLU A 226 -1.48 19.84 21.32
C GLU A 226 -0.18 20.22 20.60
N GLN A 227 0.86 19.45 20.85
CA GLN A 227 2.09 19.50 20.06
C GLN A 227 1.86 18.75 18.75
N VAL A 228 2.49 19.20 17.68
CA VAL A 228 2.45 18.55 16.38
C VAL A 228 3.84 18.06 16.00
N LEU A 229 3.98 16.76 15.74
CA LEU A 229 5.18 16.19 15.17
C LEU A 229 4.94 15.92 13.69
N TRP A 230 5.57 16.70 12.83
CA TRP A 230 5.33 16.63 11.39
C TRP A 230 6.55 16.11 10.64
N LYS A 231 6.36 15.00 9.88
CA LYS A 231 7.35 14.54 8.92
C LYS A 231 7.38 15.51 7.73
N TRP A 232 8.46 16.30 7.68
CA TRP A 232 8.69 17.35 6.69
C TRP A 232 10.05 17.16 6.03
N GLU A 233 10.09 17.12 4.71
CA GLU A 233 11.26 16.65 3.96
C GLU A 233 12.33 17.72 3.74
N GLU A 234 12.00 19.01 3.97
CA GLU A 234 12.91 20.14 3.83
C GLU A 234 13.45 20.63 5.19
N ASP A 235 14.47 21.50 5.15
CA ASP A 235 15.09 22.04 6.37
C ASP A 235 14.26 23.14 7.02
N VAL A 236 13.45 23.84 6.23
CA VAL A 236 12.69 25.02 6.67
C VAL A 236 11.22 24.88 6.26
N LEU A 237 10.33 25.23 7.18
CA LEU A 237 8.90 25.38 6.93
C LEU A 237 8.51 26.85 7.18
N PRO A 238 8.25 27.62 6.13
CA PRO A 238 7.81 29.01 6.31
C PRO A 238 6.55 29.12 7.15
N GLY A 239 6.56 29.98 8.15
CA GLY A 239 5.41 30.17 9.03
C GLY A 239 5.20 29.08 10.08
N GLN A 240 6.21 28.25 10.36
CA GLN A 240 6.14 27.17 11.36
C GLN A 240 5.69 27.69 12.73
N PRO A 241 4.57 27.16 13.30
CA PRO A 241 4.13 27.50 14.65
C PRO A 241 5.06 26.94 15.73
N LYS A 242 5.06 27.54 16.93
CA LYS A 242 5.91 27.11 18.05
C LYS A 242 5.62 25.69 18.54
N ASN A 243 4.38 25.23 18.40
CA ASN A 243 3.93 23.89 18.81
C ASN A 243 4.17 22.83 17.71
N VAL A 244 4.85 23.13 16.61
CA VAL A 244 5.15 22.19 15.54
C VAL A 244 6.64 21.87 15.55
N LYS A 245 6.99 20.58 15.72
CA LYS A 245 8.34 20.02 15.55
C LYS A 245 8.42 19.32 14.21
N LEU A 246 9.46 19.59 13.45
CA LEU A 246 9.72 19.00 12.15
C LEU A 246 10.82 17.93 12.23
N SER A 247 10.70 16.91 11.39
CA SER A 247 11.79 15.97 11.15
C SER A 247 11.65 15.34 9.76
N LYS A 248 12.77 15.13 9.06
CA LYS A 248 12.79 14.53 7.72
C LYS A 248 12.42 13.04 7.73
N TRP A 249 12.79 12.36 8.80
CA TRP A 249 12.49 10.94 9.02
C TRP A 249 12.14 10.68 10.48
N LEU A 250 11.14 9.84 10.69
CA LEU A 250 10.58 9.58 12.01
C LEU A 250 10.35 8.06 12.19
N PRO A 251 10.72 7.48 13.34
CA PRO A 251 10.48 6.07 13.66
C PRO A 251 8.99 5.86 14.00
N GLN A 252 8.13 5.83 12.98
CA GLN A 252 6.67 5.90 13.05
C GLN A 252 6.07 4.90 14.04
N GLN A 253 6.45 3.62 13.98
CA GLN A 253 5.89 2.61 14.88
C GLN A 253 6.16 2.91 16.36
N SER A 254 7.39 3.38 16.68
CA SER A 254 7.73 3.75 18.05
C SER A 254 7.03 5.04 18.52
N ILE A 255 6.77 5.95 17.59
CA ILE A 255 5.99 7.17 17.88
C ILE A 255 4.53 6.83 18.14
N LEU A 256 3.91 6.01 17.27
CA LEU A 256 2.52 5.57 17.44
C LEU A 256 2.30 4.76 18.73
N ALA A 257 3.33 4.05 19.19
CA ALA A 257 3.30 3.34 20.48
C ALA A 257 3.32 4.27 21.70
N HIS A 258 3.65 5.54 21.53
CA HIS A 258 3.79 6.46 22.66
C HIS A 258 2.41 6.91 23.18
N PRO A 259 2.14 6.86 24.51
CA PRO A 259 0.81 7.11 25.08
C PRO A 259 0.31 8.55 24.88
N ASN A 260 1.21 9.49 24.63
CA ASN A 260 0.84 10.89 24.37
C ASN A 260 0.48 11.17 22.90
N VAL A 261 0.66 10.23 21.98
CA VAL A 261 0.17 10.36 20.60
C VAL A 261 -1.33 10.10 20.57
N LYS A 262 -2.12 11.13 20.25
CA LYS A 262 -3.58 11.11 20.31
C LYS A 262 -4.27 11.07 18.96
N LEU A 263 -3.56 11.46 17.90
CA LEU A 263 -4.07 11.49 16.55
C LEU A 263 -2.92 11.28 15.57
N PHE A 264 -3.15 10.50 14.53
CA PHE A 264 -2.26 10.41 13.38
C PHE A 264 -2.93 10.99 12.14
N ILE A 265 -2.36 12.05 11.55
CA ILE A 265 -2.77 12.57 10.25
C ILE A 265 -1.92 11.90 9.19
N THR A 266 -2.55 11.23 8.22
CA THR A 266 -1.84 10.40 7.24
C THR A 266 -2.53 10.40 5.89
N HIS A 267 -1.82 9.98 4.84
CA HIS A 267 -2.40 9.75 3.52
C HIS A 267 -3.31 8.48 3.45
N GLY A 268 -3.30 7.61 4.47
CA GLY A 268 -4.12 6.40 4.49
C GLY A 268 -3.48 5.18 3.80
N GLY A 269 -2.15 5.13 3.70
CA GLY A 269 -1.46 3.93 3.22
C GLY A 269 -1.70 2.73 4.14
N LEU A 270 -1.88 1.53 3.58
CA LEU A 270 -2.30 0.34 4.33
C LEU A 270 -1.36 -0.01 5.49
N LEU A 271 -0.04 0.04 5.27
CA LEU A 271 0.94 -0.27 6.34
C LEU A 271 0.81 0.69 7.51
N SER A 272 0.74 2.00 7.24
CA SER A 272 0.54 3.02 8.29
C SER A 272 -0.80 2.87 9.00
N THR A 273 -1.86 2.51 8.27
CA THR A 273 -3.18 2.25 8.87
C THR A 273 -3.14 1.02 9.78
N THR A 274 -2.43 -0.04 9.38
CA THR A 274 -2.21 -1.23 10.20
C THR A 274 -1.45 -0.91 11.50
N GLU A 275 -0.37 -0.15 11.41
CA GLU A 275 0.40 0.32 12.59
C GLU A 275 -0.46 1.13 13.54
N THR A 276 -1.32 1.98 13.00
CA THR A 276 -2.25 2.81 13.78
C THR A 276 -3.26 1.98 14.56
N VAL A 277 -3.87 0.99 13.90
CA VAL A 277 -4.83 0.08 14.58
C VAL A 277 -4.13 -0.76 15.63
N TYR A 278 -2.92 -1.26 15.34
CA TYR A 278 -2.13 -2.03 16.29
C TYR A 278 -1.85 -1.23 17.58
N HIS A 279 -1.56 0.06 17.46
CA HIS A 279 -1.26 0.93 18.61
C HIS A 279 -2.49 1.66 19.17
N GLY A 280 -3.67 1.49 18.58
CA GLY A 280 -4.92 2.10 19.06
C GLY A 280 -4.99 3.61 18.88
N VAL A 281 -4.29 4.19 17.90
CA VAL A 281 -4.27 5.63 17.63
C VAL A 281 -5.32 5.96 16.57
N PRO A 282 -6.28 6.88 16.81
CA PRO A 282 -7.23 7.30 15.79
C PRO A 282 -6.54 8.05 14.65
N ILE A 283 -7.11 7.97 13.43
CA ILE A 283 -6.54 8.61 12.24
C ILE A 283 -7.43 9.67 11.61
N LEU A 284 -6.79 10.70 11.05
CA LEU A 284 -7.38 11.58 10.04
C LEU A 284 -6.65 11.31 8.71
N THR A 285 -7.37 10.78 7.75
CA THR A 285 -6.78 10.43 6.45
C THR A 285 -7.01 11.51 5.40
N ILE A 286 -5.96 11.80 4.61
CA ILE A 286 -5.97 12.71 3.46
C ILE A 286 -5.54 11.90 2.23
N PRO A 287 -6.44 11.08 1.64
CA PRO A 287 -6.06 10.17 0.57
C PRO A 287 -5.79 10.92 -0.75
N ILE A 288 -4.72 10.52 -1.46
CA ILE A 288 -4.29 11.13 -2.73
C ILE A 288 -4.49 10.16 -3.90
N PHE A 289 -3.97 8.93 -3.82
CA PHE A 289 -4.03 7.95 -4.92
C PHE A 289 -4.03 6.49 -4.42
N GLY A 290 -4.20 5.56 -5.36
CA GLY A 290 -4.09 4.12 -5.11
C GLY A 290 -5.17 3.57 -4.19
N ASP A 291 -4.77 2.73 -3.26
CA ASP A 291 -5.59 2.09 -2.23
C ASP A 291 -5.98 3.01 -1.07
N GLN A 292 -5.41 4.22 -1.01
CA GLN A 292 -5.55 5.14 0.12
C GLN A 292 -7.02 5.53 0.38
N LYS A 293 -7.82 5.71 -0.67
CA LYS A 293 -9.26 6.03 -0.52
C LYS A 293 -10.05 4.87 0.07
N LEU A 294 -9.74 3.65 -0.38
CA LEU A 294 -10.35 2.44 0.15
C LEU A 294 -10.04 2.27 1.63
N ASN A 295 -8.75 2.42 2.00
CA ASN A 295 -8.29 2.35 3.39
C ASN A 295 -8.92 3.44 4.25
N ALA A 296 -9.00 4.68 3.73
CA ALA A 296 -9.61 5.81 4.42
C ALA A 296 -11.10 5.56 4.72
N LYS A 297 -11.86 5.07 3.74
CA LYS A 297 -13.26 4.68 3.95
C LYS A 297 -13.40 3.51 4.92
N GLY A 298 -12.48 2.55 4.86
CA GLY A 298 -12.40 1.47 5.83
C GLY A 298 -12.23 1.99 7.26
N ALA A 299 -11.35 2.97 7.47
CA ALA A 299 -11.14 3.59 8.77
C ALA A 299 -12.40 4.30 9.31
N VAL A 300 -13.12 5.01 8.43
CA VAL A 300 -14.39 5.67 8.77
C VAL A 300 -15.46 4.63 9.12
N ASN A 301 -15.64 3.61 8.30
CA ASN A 301 -16.67 2.58 8.48
C ASN A 301 -16.43 1.75 9.76
N ASN A 302 -15.17 1.48 10.09
CA ASN A 302 -14.79 0.76 11.29
C ASN A 302 -14.71 1.67 12.56
N GLY A 303 -14.95 2.98 12.40
CA GLY A 303 -15.07 3.93 13.52
C GLY A 303 -13.77 4.34 14.19
N PHE A 304 -12.61 4.08 13.57
CA PHE A 304 -11.31 4.47 14.15
C PHE A 304 -10.66 5.67 13.43
N GLY A 305 -11.32 6.26 12.42
CA GLY A 305 -10.78 7.40 11.69
C GLY A 305 -11.82 8.27 10.99
N LEU A 306 -11.32 9.40 10.50
CA LEU A 306 -12.04 10.33 9.63
C LEU A 306 -11.28 10.49 8.31
N MET A 307 -12.01 10.92 7.28
CA MET A 307 -11.43 11.21 5.97
C MET A 307 -11.68 12.67 5.61
N LEU A 308 -10.61 13.38 5.23
CA LEU A 308 -10.66 14.72 4.66
C LEU A 308 -10.23 14.63 3.19
N SER A 309 -11.06 15.15 2.30
CA SER A 309 -10.67 15.25 0.89
C SER A 309 -9.52 16.24 0.72
N TYR A 310 -8.52 15.89 -0.10
CA TYR A 310 -7.41 16.78 -0.41
C TYR A 310 -7.86 18.15 -0.96
N ASN A 311 -9.00 18.19 -1.65
CA ASN A 311 -9.54 19.43 -2.19
C ASN A 311 -10.24 20.31 -1.15
N GLU A 312 -10.48 19.79 0.05
CA GLU A 312 -11.18 20.50 1.16
C GLU A 312 -10.21 21.09 2.18
N ILE A 313 -8.89 20.91 1.97
CA ILE A 313 -7.85 21.56 2.77
C ILE A 313 -7.76 23.04 2.41
#